data_183ea0ead13426e1f30533df77addd6f
#
_entry.id   183ea0ead13426e1f30533df77addd6f
#
_cell.length_a   1.000
_cell.length_b   1.000
_cell.length_c   1.000
_cell.angle_alpha   90.00
_cell.angle_beta   90.00
_cell.angle_gamma   90.00
#
_symmetry.space_group_name_H-M   'P 1'
#
loop_
_entity.id
_entity.type
_entity.pdbx_description
1 polymer ?
#
loop_
_entity_poly.entity_id
_entity_poly.type
_entity_poly.pdbx_seq_one_letter_code
_entity_poly.pdbx_strand_id
1 'polypeptide(L)'
;PDPIAELSIDAIQCFCAPLQIDSLGISAVDWPQANDSVTWQVFNSNGAIVADTTGLTIPSYVIQNDDDYVWVVITAHNSCGTNVDSIQVCTIDDPIANFTISDTTGCHILTVDVDTTGISTDGEYNWELIDQNGIVRHTINTLSASDTSFNLTNYSNTTDSTYTIKLTVGDPATGCFHDYISDTITVYHIPDAEINISTNAICAPDTITATDISISGRSLDYVWNVSPNNGTNILDSTLASTDILFPDNQSGTSNMYNIYLSVTDQITGCQNTDSIPVELWTRPISDFDITEFTCGPDTLQIINNSLFANANTPGDFNWNIIS
;
A
#
# COMPACT_ATOMS: atom_id res chain seq x y z
N PRO A 1 40.52 -7.34 58.36
CA PRO A 1 40.03 -6.22 57.63
C PRO A 1 38.52 -6.09 57.84
N ASP A 2 37.99 -4.88 57.69
CA ASP A 2 36.56 -4.63 57.74
C ASP A 2 35.87 -5.36 56.58
N PRO A 3 34.61 -5.85 56.77
CA PRO A 3 33.86 -6.47 55.70
C PRO A 3 33.53 -5.43 54.60
N ILE A 4 33.47 -5.85 53.35
CA ILE A 4 33.14 -4.97 52.25
C ILE A 4 31.77 -5.44 51.70
N ALA A 5 30.83 -4.48 51.64
CA ALA A 5 29.58 -4.62 50.91
C ALA A 5 29.57 -3.56 49.83
N GLU A 6 29.62 -3.96 48.56
CA GLU A 6 29.59 -3.08 47.41
C GLU A 6 28.80 -3.77 46.28
N LEU A 7 27.81 -3.08 45.73
CA LEU A 7 27.01 -3.57 44.64
C LEU A 7 27.67 -3.27 43.28
N SER A 8 27.46 -4.14 42.32
CA SER A 8 27.99 -4.00 40.96
C SER A 8 27.36 -2.85 40.16
N ILE A 9 26.29 -2.25 40.69
CA ILE A 9 25.52 -1.18 40.07
C ILE A 9 25.32 -0.05 41.05
N ASP A 10 25.74 1.16 40.71
CA ASP A 10 25.73 2.34 41.60
C ASP A 10 24.55 3.30 41.30
N ALA A 11 23.79 3.08 40.23
CA ALA A 11 22.73 4.00 39.78
C ALA A 11 21.34 3.34 39.91
N ILE A 12 20.34 4.17 40.20
CA ILE A 12 18.93 3.78 40.12
C ILE A 12 18.63 3.27 38.73
N GLN A 13 17.99 2.12 38.63
CA GLN A 13 17.57 1.49 37.38
C GLN A 13 16.08 1.22 37.39
N CYS A 14 15.40 1.74 36.38
CA CYS A 14 13.96 1.52 36.16
C CYS A 14 13.72 0.74 34.87
N PHE A 15 12.77 -0.18 34.91
CA PHE A 15 12.42 -1.10 33.84
C PHE A 15 10.90 -1.25 33.76
N CYS A 16 10.40 -1.97 32.75
CA CYS A 16 8.98 -2.29 32.66
C CYS A 16 8.56 -3.32 33.74
N ALA A 17 7.35 -3.19 34.24
CA ALA A 17 6.73 -4.26 35.04
C ALA A 17 6.17 -5.37 34.09
N PRO A 18 6.09 -6.62 34.56
CA PRO A 18 6.66 -7.16 35.80
C PRO A 18 8.17 -7.33 35.72
N LEU A 19 8.90 -6.87 36.73
CA LEU A 19 10.36 -6.93 36.76
C LEU A 19 10.85 -7.93 37.80
N GLN A 20 11.64 -8.92 37.38
CA GLN A 20 12.29 -9.87 38.27
C GLN A 20 13.70 -9.40 38.62
N ILE A 21 13.96 -9.05 39.88
CA ILE A 21 15.19 -8.40 40.31
C ILE A 21 16.44 -9.27 40.22
N ASP A 22 16.34 -10.59 40.42
CA ASP A 22 17.46 -11.53 40.27
C ASP A 22 17.94 -11.72 38.81
N SER A 23 17.14 -11.27 37.82
CA SER A 23 17.55 -11.25 36.42
C SER A 23 18.45 -10.06 36.04
N LEU A 24 18.56 -9.03 36.89
CA LEU A 24 19.28 -7.81 36.59
C LEU A 24 20.81 -7.92 36.73
N GLY A 25 21.32 -9.06 37.17
CA GLY A 25 22.77 -9.28 37.34
C GLY A 25 23.40 -8.50 38.49
N ILE A 26 22.59 -8.00 39.43
CA ILE A 26 23.09 -7.32 40.65
C ILE A 26 23.91 -8.33 41.45
N SER A 27 25.16 -7.99 41.74
CA SER A 27 26.07 -8.83 42.50
C SER A 27 26.95 -8.01 43.42
N ALA A 28 27.53 -8.62 44.42
CA ALA A 28 28.57 -8.00 45.22
C ALA A 28 29.89 -7.91 44.44
N VAL A 29 30.53 -6.75 44.44
CA VAL A 29 31.77 -6.49 43.69
C VAL A 29 32.97 -7.19 44.33
N ASP A 30 33.15 -7.06 45.66
CA ASP A 30 34.22 -7.69 46.42
C ASP A 30 33.69 -8.73 47.37
N TRP A 31 34.15 -9.99 47.22
CA TRP A 31 33.67 -11.09 48.05
C TRP A 31 34.23 -11.05 49.46
N PRO A 32 33.36 -11.42 50.42
CA PRO A 32 33.78 -11.56 51.80
C PRO A 32 34.89 -12.63 51.94
N GLN A 33 35.80 -12.39 52.85
CA GLN A 33 36.83 -13.38 53.20
C GLN A 33 36.23 -14.59 53.87
N ALA A 34 36.99 -15.67 54.03
CA ALA A 34 36.50 -17.01 54.41
C ALA A 34 35.66 -17.11 55.71
N ASN A 35 35.48 -16.07 56.49
CA ASN A 35 34.65 -16.03 57.70
C ASN A 35 33.58 -14.93 57.67
N ASP A 36 33.35 -14.32 56.54
CA ASP A 36 32.34 -13.25 56.42
C ASP A 36 30.96 -13.88 56.11
N SER A 37 29.91 -13.27 56.63
CA SER A 37 28.53 -13.60 56.24
C SER A 37 27.92 -12.46 55.45
N VAL A 38 27.13 -12.80 54.42
CA VAL A 38 26.41 -11.82 53.57
C VAL A 38 24.93 -12.09 53.67
N THR A 39 24.17 -11.03 53.90
CA THR A 39 22.72 -11.06 53.90
C THR A 39 22.21 -10.10 52.83
N TRP A 40 21.26 -10.58 52.03
CA TRP A 40 20.50 -9.78 51.08
C TRP A 40 19.10 -9.56 51.62
N GLN A 41 18.60 -8.35 51.50
CA GLN A 41 17.24 -7.99 51.84
C GLN A 41 16.62 -7.13 50.74
N VAL A 42 15.38 -7.39 50.40
CA VAL A 42 14.60 -6.57 49.45
C VAL A 42 13.48 -5.91 50.26
N PHE A 43 13.46 -4.57 50.24
CA PHE A 43 12.43 -3.78 50.90
C PHE A 43 11.51 -3.17 49.84
N ASN A 44 10.20 -3.29 50.02
CA ASN A 44 9.24 -2.60 49.18
C ASN A 44 9.17 -1.08 49.51
N SER A 45 8.38 -0.35 48.71
CA SER A 45 8.17 1.10 48.89
C SER A 45 7.64 1.51 50.26
N ASN A 46 7.02 0.61 51.00
CA ASN A 46 6.55 0.84 52.37
C ASN A 46 7.60 0.49 53.44
N GLY A 47 8.79 0.06 53.06
CA GLY A 47 9.85 -0.31 53.94
C GLY A 47 9.71 -1.70 54.57
N ALA A 48 8.82 -2.55 54.10
CA ALA A 48 8.70 -3.94 54.55
C ALA A 48 9.66 -4.85 53.80
N ILE A 49 10.28 -5.80 54.46
CA ILE A 49 11.07 -6.86 53.81
C ILE A 49 10.13 -7.79 53.08
N VAL A 50 10.32 -7.91 51.75
CA VAL A 50 9.51 -8.74 50.84
C VAL A 50 10.25 -9.98 50.36
N ALA A 51 11.60 -9.98 50.45
CA ALA A 51 12.44 -11.12 50.18
C ALA A 51 13.76 -10.97 50.95
N ASP A 52 14.35 -12.10 51.38
CA ASP A 52 15.68 -12.10 52.00
C ASP A 52 16.40 -13.41 51.71
N THR A 53 17.73 -13.41 51.75
CA THR A 53 18.59 -14.59 51.66
C THR A 53 19.94 -14.35 52.28
N THR A 54 20.64 -15.41 52.61
CA THR A 54 22.05 -15.37 53.04
C THR A 54 22.93 -16.09 52.04
N GLY A 55 24.11 -15.51 51.76
CA GLY A 55 25.07 -16.09 50.83
C GLY A 55 25.30 -15.25 49.60
N LEU A 56 25.59 -15.92 48.48
CA LEU A 56 26.18 -15.28 47.27
C LEU A 56 25.14 -14.75 46.27
N THR A 57 23.89 -15.10 46.44
CA THR A 57 22.86 -14.78 45.46
C THR A 57 21.80 -13.87 46.03
N ILE A 58 21.41 -12.88 45.24
CA ILE A 58 20.25 -12.04 45.51
C ILE A 58 18.98 -12.84 45.62
N PRO A 59 18.04 -12.53 46.55
CA PRO A 59 16.76 -13.25 46.60
C PRO A 59 15.90 -12.95 45.38
N SER A 60 15.14 -13.94 44.91
CA SER A 60 14.18 -13.77 43.85
C SER A 60 12.98 -12.94 44.36
N TYR A 61 12.65 -11.88 43.66
CA TYR A 61 11.45 -11.07 43.88
C TYR A 61 10.98 -10.45 42.58
N VAL A 62 9.66 -10.26 42.43
CA VAL A 62 9.06 -9.65 41.24
C VAL A 62 8.30 -8.39 41.65
N ILE A 63 8.70 -7.26 41.09
CA ILE A 63 7.91 -6.03 41.15
C ILE A 63 6.80 -6.16 40.11
N GLN A 64 5.54 -6.17 40.56
CA GLN A 64 4.38 -6.51 39.74
C GLN A 64 3.72 -5.31 39.08
N ASN A 65 3.82 -4.13 39.70
CA ASN A 65 3.08 -2.94 39.28
C ASN A 65 4.02 -1.93 38.67
N ASP A 66 3.47 -1.13 37.78
CA ASP A 66 4.12 0.08 37.27
C ASP A 66 4.31 1.10 38.40
N ASP A 67 5.26 2.02 38.23
CA ASP A 67 5.59 3.09 39.16
C ASP A 67 5.89 2.63 40.59
N ASP A 68 6.29 1.36 40.77
CA ASP A 68 6.71 0.83 42.06
C ASP A 68 8.24 0.71 42.16
N TYR A 69 8.76 0.57 43.35
CA TYR A 69 10.20 0.39 43.57
C TYR A 69 10.49 -0.50 44.76
N VAL A 70 11.70 -1.06 44.74
CA VAL A 70 12.28 -1.79 45.86
C VAL A 70 13.69 -1.27 46.14
N TRP A 71 14.10 -1.38 47.41
CA TRP A 71 15.50 -1.26 47.80
C TRP A 71 16.10 -2.66 47.91
N VAL A 72 17.16 -2.91 47.17
CA VAL A 72 18.00 -4.10 47.33
C VAL A 72 19.17 -3.72 48.21
N VAL A 73 19.28 -4.36 49.37
CA VAL A 73 20.29 -4.08 50.40
C VAL A 73 21.17 -5.30 50.59
N ILE A 74 22.47 -5.12 50.51
CA ILE A 74 23.47 -6.13 50.88
C ILE A 74 24.14 -5.70 52.21
N THR A 75 24.26 -6.65 53.11
CA THR A 75 24.97 -6.45 54.39
C THR A 75 26.04 -7.53 54.52
N ALA A 76 27.28 -7.08 54.58
CA ALA A 76 28.43 -7.93 54.91
C ALA A 76 28.79 -7.78 56.41
N HIS A 77 29.04 -8.93 57.07
CA HIS A 77 29.34 -8.95 58.47
C HIS A 77 30.49 -9.95 58.80
N ASN A 78 31.41 -9.51 59.66
CA ASN A 78 32.47 -10.34 60.21
C ASN A 78 32.79 -9.94 61.66
N SER A 79 33.87 -10.49 62.23
CA SER A 79 34.30 -10.20 63.61
C SER A 79 34.80 -8.77 63.81
N CYS A 80 35.08 -7.98 62.76
CA CYS A 80 35.56 -6.62 62.80
C CYS A 80 34.42 -5.60 62.70
N GLY A 81 33.26 -5.96 62.10
CA GLY A 81 32.16 -5.01 61.93
C GLY A 81 31.11 -5.46 60.87
N THR A 82 30.33 -4.48 60.47
CA THR A 82 29.28 -4.62 59.46
C THR A 82 29.41 -3.50 58.44
N ASN A 83 29.28 -3.83 57.18
CA ASN A 83 29.20 -2.88 56.08
C ASN A 83 27.92 -3.11 55.30
N VAL A 84 27.32 -2.05 54.76
CA VAL A 84 26.01 -2.10 54.07
C VAL A 84 26.09 -1.26 52.81
N ASP A 85 25.57 -1.80 51.73
CA ASP A 85 25.32 -1.06 50.49
C ASP A 85 23.89 -1.32 49.98
N SER A 86 23.36 -0.42 49.16
CA SER A 86 22.00 -0.51 48.70
C SER A 86 21.78 0.16 47.34
N ILE A 87 20.90 -0.40 46.54
CA ILE A 87 20.45 0.18 45.28
C ILE A 87 18.93 0.19 45.21
N GLN A 88 18.38 1.24 44.60
CA GLN A 88 16.98 1.32 44.26
C GLN A 88 16.75 0.75 42.87
N VAL A 89 15.78 -0.16 42.75
CA VAL A 89 15.27 -0.71 41.49
C VAL A 89 13.80 -0.34 41.37
N CYS A 90 13.41 0.22 40.26
CA CYS A 90 12.03 0.71 40.04
C CYS A 90 11.43 0.13 38.75
N THR A 91 10.13 0.24 38.69
CA THR A 91 9.36 0.04 37.46
C THR A 91 8.81 1.36 36.96
N ILE A 92 8.57 1.44 35.67
CA ILE A 92 7.96 2.58 34.99
C ILE A 92 6.74 2.11 34.23
N ASP A 93 5.84 3.02 33.92
CA ASP A 93 4.68 2.76 33.09
C ASP A 93 5.10 2.18 31.74
N ASP A 94 4.35 1.17 31.28
CA ASP A 94 4.50 0.66 29.91
C ASP A 94 4.08 1.75 28.91
N PRO A 95 4.83 1.91 27.82
CA PRO A 95 4.41 2.82 26.76
C PRO A 95 3.09 2.35 26.14
N ILE A 96 2.26 3.30 25.71
CA ILE A 96 0.99 3.00 25.06
C ILE A 96 1.17 3.13 23.54
N ALA A 97 1.03 2.02 22.81
CA ALA A 97 0.88 2.02 21.37
C ALA A 97 -0.60 1.89 21.04
N ASN A 98 -1.15 2.84 20.29
CA ASN A 98 -2.52 2.81 19.78
C ASN A 98 -2.65 3.75 18.59
N PHE A 99 -3.49 3.40 17.62
CA PHE A 99 -3.81 4.26 16.49
C PHE A 99 -5.11 3.81 15.81
N THR A 100 -5.67 4.68 15.00
CA THR A 100 -6.77 4.35 14.10
C THR A 100 -6.35 4.56 12.65
N ILE A 101 -7.02 3.91 11.71
CA ILE A 101 -6.76 4.01 10.28
C ILE A 101 -8.00 4.55 9.56
N SER A 102 -7.79 5.32 8.46
CA SER A 102 -8.87 5.94 7.70
C SER A 102 -9.74 4.93 6.98
N ASP A 103 -9.13 3.92 6.37
CA ASP A 103 -9.79 2.95 5.51
C ASP A 103 -9.24 1.54 5.72
N THR A 104 -10.13 0.55 5.61
CA THR A 104 -9.78 -0.87 5.67
C THR A 104 -9.89 -1.56 4.32
N THR A 105 -10.45 -0.90 3.31
CA THR A 105 -10.62 -1.47 1.96
C THR A 105 -10.53 -0.39 0.88
N GLY A 106 -9.99 -0.74 -0.28
CA GLY A 106 -9.98 0.15 -1.45
C GLY A 106 -9.31 -0.47 -2.67
N CYS A 107 -9.44 0.19 -3.81
CA CYS A 107 -8.76 -0.21 -5.05
C CYS A 107 -7.29 0.19 -5.03
N HIS A 108 -6.44 -0.47 -5.81
CA HIS A 108 -5.05 -0.05 -6.06
C HIS A 108 -4.98 1.38 -6.65
N ILE A 109 -4.20 2.31 -6.15
CA ILE A 109 -3.38 2.37 -4.94
C ILE A 109 -4.26 2.88 -3.81
N LEU A 110 -4.27 2.20 -2.66
CA LEU A 110 -5.00 2.66 -1.49
C LEU A 110 -4.04 3.44 -0.58
N THR A 111 -4.34 4.70 -0.33
CA THR A 111 -3.67 5.50 0.71
C THR A 111 -4.45 5.35 2.01
N VAL A 112 -3.75 4.95 3.07
CA VAL A 112 -4.31 4.79 4.41
C VAL A 112 -3.64 5.78 5.33
N ASP A 113 -4.41 6.71 5.87
CA ASP A 113 -3.94 7.67 6.88
C ASP A 113 -4.08 7.06 8.27
N VAL A 114 -3.09 7.34 9.12
CA VAL A 114 -3.01 6.85 10.49
C VAL A 114 -3.11 8.03 11.45
N ASP A 115 -4.05 7.95 12.39
CA ASP A 115 -4.25 8.92 13.47
C ASP A 115 -3.71 8.32 14.77
N THR A 116 -2.76 9.02 15.40
CA THR A 116 -1.99 8.59 16.58
C THR A 116 -2.49 9.19 17.87
N THR A 117 -3.74 9.61 17.96
CA THR A 117 -4.29 10.17 19.21
C THR A 117 -4.27 9.14 20.35
N GLY A 118 -3.71 9.57 21.51
CA GLY A 118 -3.71 8.75 22.72
C GLY A 118 -2.55 7.78 22.89
N ILE A 119 -1.46 7.95 22.11
CA ILE A 119 -0.22 7.19 22.30
C ILE A 119 0.72 7.90 23.29
N SER A 120 1.67 7.17 23.86
CA SER A 120 2.73 7.76 24.68
C SER A 120 3.53 8.79 23.88
N THR A 121 3.92 9.90 24.52
CA THR A 121 4.68 10.99 23.88
C THR A 121 6.19 10.81 23.97
N ASP A 122 6.64 9.93 24.85
CA ASP A 122 8.06 9.68 25.12
C ASP A 122 8.46 8.31 24.57
N GLY A 123 9.50 8.28 23.73
CA GLY A 123 10.03 7.05 23.17
C GLY A 123 10.32 7.10 21.67
N GLU A 124 10.71 5.95 21.14
CA GLU A 124 10.89 5.71 19.71
C GLU A 124 9.63 5.06 19.14
N TYR A 125 9.30 5.43 17.90
CA TYR A 125 8.14 4.92 17.19
C TYR A 125 8.62 4.19 15.95
N ASN A 126 8.32 2.90 15.87
CA ASN A 126 8.62 2.07 14.72
C ASN A 126 7.31 1.62 14.08
N TRP A 127 7.06 2.09 12.86
CA TRP A 127 5.94 1.72 12.04
C TRP A 127 6.37 0.68 11.02
N GLU A 128 5.60 -0.40 10.88
CA GLU A 128 5.82 -1.44 9.89
C GLU A 128 4.55 -1.70 9.10
N LEU A 129 4.64 -1.65 7.76
CA LEU A 129 3.63 -2.15 6.85
C LEU A 129 3.94 -3.62 6.54
N ILE A 130 3.06 -4.52 6.89
CA ILE A 130 3.25 -5.97 6.78
C ILE A 130 2.25 -6.55 5.78
N ASP A 131 2.72 -7.32 4.81
CA ASP A 131 1.87 -7.97 3.81
C ASP A 131 1.26 -9.28 4.32
N GLN A 132 0.39 -9.87 3.49
CA GLN A 132 -0.29 -11.15 3.77
C GLN A 132 0.62 -12.36 4.02
N ASN A 133 1.90 -12.27 3.67
CA ASN A 133 2.90 -13.32 3.89
C ASN A 133 3.74 -13.05 5.16
N GLY A 134 3.42 -12.00 5.92
CA GLY A 134 4.17 -11.57 7.08
C GLY A 134 5.48 -10.85 6.74
N ILE A 135 5.64 -10.37 5.49
CA ILE A 135 6.84 -9.65 5.05
C ILE A 135 6.63 -8.16 5.28
N VAL A 136 7.58 -7.53 5.99
CA VAL A 136 7.62 -6.09 6.16
C VAL A 136 7.97 -5.43 4.81
N ARG A 137 7.06 -4.60 4.30
CA ARG A 137 7.18 -3.90 3.02
C ARG A 137 7.69 -2.48 3.15
N HIS A 138 7.41 -1.86 4.29
CA HIS A 138 7.85 -0.50 4.58
C HIS A 138 8.04 -0.33 6.07
N THR A 139 9.06 0.45 6.47
CA THR A 139 9.36 0.79 7.87
C THR A 139 9.59 2.28 7.99
N ILE A 140 8.99 2.91 8.99
CA ILE A 140 9.20 4.31 9.35
C ILE A 140 9.61 4.37 10.81
N ASN A 141 10.79 4.95 11.10
CA ASN A 141 11.27 5.20 12.46
C ASN A 141 11.23 6.69 12.74
N THR A 142 10.56 7.10 13.82
CA THR A 142 10.46 8.50 14.23
C THR A 142 10.68 8.65 15.72
N LEU A 143 11.09 9.85 16.15
CA LEU A 143 11.24 10.22 17.56
C LEU A 143 10.05 11.05 18.08
N SER A 144 9.00 11.15 17.29
CA SER A 144 7.77 11.86 17.69
C SER A 144 6.52 11.11 17.23
N ALA A 145 5.54 11.10 18.09
CA ALA A 145 4.18 10.70 17.73
C ALA A 145 3.63 11.67 16.68
N SER A 146 3.57 11.27 15.44
CA SER A 146 3.00 12.07 14.35
C SER A 146 2.15 11.18 13.47
N ASP A 147 1.07 11.75 12.98
CA ASP A 147 0.25 11.11 11.96
C ASP A 147 1.11 10.80 10.75
N THR A 148 0.86 9.68 10.13
CA THR A 148 1.57 9.21 8.95
C THR A 148 0.59 8.60 7.96
N SER A 149 1.05 8.31 6.75
CA SER A 149 0.23 7.64 5.74
C SER A 149 1.02 6.55 5.03
N PHE A 150 0.30 5.50 4.61
CA PHE A 150 0.86 4.38 3.88
C PHE A 150 0.16 4.24 2.53
N ASN A 151 0.96 4.08 1.46
CA ASN A 151 0.45 3.73 0.15
C ASN A 151 0.56 2.22 -0.06
N LEU A 152 -0.59 1.56 -0.08
CA LEU A 152 -0.71 0.13 -0.25
C LEU A 152 -0.97 -0.20 -1.72
N THR A 153 -0.23 -1.16 -2.25
CA THR A 153 -0.25 -1.51 -3.67
C THR A 153 -0.72 -2.94 -3.89
N ASN A 154 -1.47 -3.15 -4.98
CA ASN A 154 -1.79 -4.48 -5.47
C ASN A 154 -1.53 -4.54 -6.97
N TYR A 155 -0.54 -5.29 -7.41
CA TYR A 155 -0.18 -5.45 -8.82
C TYR A 155 -0.81 -6.68 -9.49
N SER A 156 -1.68 -7.41 -8.79
CA SER A 156 -2.45 -8.49 -9.38
C SER A 156 -3.68 -7.94 -10.09
N ASN A 157 -4.05 -8.55 -11.22
CA ASN A 157 -5.29 -8.24 -11.95
C ASN A 157 -6.45 -9.17 -11.56
N THR A 158 -6.18 -10.17 -10.71
CA THR A 158 -7.12 -11.25 -10.42
C THR A 158 -7.32 -11.57 -8.95
N THR A 159 -6.40 -11.12 -8.08
CA THR A 159 -6.42 -11.42 -6.64
C THR A 159 -6.18 -10.18 -5.80
N ASP A 160 -6.87 -10.09 -4.67
CA ASP A 160 -6.66 -9.02 -3.70
C ASP A 160 -5.39 -9.23 -2.89
N SER A 161 -4.84 -8.14 -2.37
CA SER A 161 -3.73 -8.15 -1.43
C SER A 161 -4.19 -7.67 -0.07
N THR A 162 -3.66 -8.26 1.01
CA THR A 162 -3.98 -7.78 2.36
C THR A 162 -2.73 -7.32 3.10
N TYR A 163 -2.93 -6.34 3.99
CA TYR A 163 -1.90 -5.70 4.78
C TYR A 163 -2.36 -5.50 6.20
N THR A 164 -1.39 -5.36 7.11
CA THR A 164 -1.57 -4.81 8.45
C THR A 164 -0.52 -3.75 8.71
N ILE A 165 -0.84 -2.76 9.53
CA ILE A 165 0.10 -1.76 10.02
C ILE A 165 0.39 -2.09 11.47
N LYS A 166 1.66 -2.19 11.82
CA LYS A 166 2.13 -2.38 13.19
C LYS A 166 2.85 -1.14 13.67
N LEU A 167 2.51 -0.70 14.87
CA LEU A 167 3.24 0.32 15.61
C LEU A 167 3.91 -0.32 16.82
N THR A 168 5.21 -0.12 16.95
CA THR A 168 5.95 -0.40 18.18
C THR A 168 6.35 0.93 18.80
N VAL A 169 5.96 1.17 20.05
CA VAL A 169 6.37 2.33 20.87
C VAL A 169 7.24 1.86 22.00
N GLY A 170 8.34 2.52 22.25
CA GLY A 170 9.18 2.14 23.37
C GLY A 170 10.45 2.95 23.54
N ASP A 171 11.16 2.68 24.63
CA ASP A 171 12.44 3.28 24.96
C ASP A 171 13.54 2.20 25.02
N PRO A 172 14.51 2.23 24.08
CA PRO A 172 15.61 1.27 24.08
C PRO A 172 16.48 1.31 25.35
N ALA A 173 16.51 2.43 26.06
CA ALA A 173 17.31 2.58 27.28
C ALA A 173 16.71 1.78 28.46
N THR A 174 15.39 1.67 28.51
CA THR A 174 14.68 0.92 29.55
C THR A 174 14.28 -0.48 29.10
N GLY A 175 14.24 -0.71 27.78
CA GLY A 175 13.77 -1.96 27.19
C GLY A 175 12.25 -2.13 27.20
N CYS A 176 11.49 -1.05 27.48
CA CYS A 176 10.03 -1.03 27.49
C CYS A 176 9.49 -0.81 26.09
N PHE A 177 8.75 -1.78 25.57
CA PHE A 177 8.13 -1.69 24.25
C PHE A 177 6.69 -2.21 24.30
N HIS A 178 5.81 -1.55 23.57
CA HIS A 178 4.43 -1.99 23.36
C HIS A 178 4.09 -1.97 21.89
N ASP A 179 3.42 -3.05 21.44
CA ASP A 179 3.02 -3.22 20.05
C ASP A 179 1.51 -3.05 19.90
N TYR A 180 1.09 -2.40 18.84
CA TYR A 180 -0.29 -2.38 18.37
C TYR A 180 -0.36 -2.70 16.88
N ILE A 181 -1.32 -3.53 16.49
CA ILE A 181 -1.50 -3.95 15.09
C ILE A 181 -2.91 -3.56 14.64
N SER A 182 -3.03 -2.95 13.47
CA SER A 182 -4.31 -2.57 12.87
C SER A 182 -5.17 -3.78 12.50
N ASP A 183 -6.43 -3.53 12.23
CA ASP A 183 -7.27 -4.47 11.47
C ASP A 183 -6.65 -4.74 10.09
N THR A 184 -7.07 -5.85 9.47
CA THR A 184 -6.62 -6.19 8.13
C THR A 184 -7.16 -5.20 7.10
N ILE A 185 -6.26 -4.67 6.29
CA ILE A 185 -6.56 -3.75 5.19
C ILE A 185 -6.52 -4.55 3.89
N THR A 186 -7.58 -4.47 3.09
CA THR A 186 -7.70 -5.17 1.81
C THR A 186 -7.56 -4.19 0.64
N VAL A 187 -6.54 -4.40 -0.19
CA VAL A 187 -6.37 -3.66 -1.45
C VAL A 187 -6.89 -4.52 -2.59
N TYR A 188 -8.01 -4.10 -3.15
CA TYR A 188 -8.64 -4.80 -4.26
C TYR A 188 -7.80 -4.70 -5.53
N HIS A 189 -7.79 -5.77 -6.32
CA HIS A 189 -7.20 -5.74 -7.65
C HIS A 189 -8.01 -4.86 -8.59
N ILE A 190 -7.33 -4.32 -9.60
CA ILE A 190 -7.96 -3.59 -10.71
C ILE A 190 -8.00 -4.51 -11.91
N PRO A 191 -9.14 -4.63 -12.63
CA PRO A 191 -9.17 -5.36 -13.88
C PRO A 191 -8.18 -4.77 -14.88
N ASP A 192 -7.56 -5.60 -15.71
CA ASP A 192 -6.71 -5.19 -16.82
C ASP A 192 -7.57 -5.05 -18.07
N ALA A 193 -7.95 -3.80 -18.38
CA ALA A 193 -8.85 -3.53 -19.51
C ALA A 193 -8.11 -3.75 -20.83
N GLU A 194 -8.70 -4.53 -21.73
CA GLU A 194 -8.14 -4.80 -23.07
C GLU A 194 -9.24 -4.98 -24.10
N ILE A 195 -9.07 -4.32 -25.26
CA ILE A 195 -10.01 -4.32 -26.38
C ILE A 195 -9.46 -5.13 -27.53
N ASN A 196 -10.31 -6.01 -28.07
CA ASN A 196 -10.11 -6.60 -29.39
C ASN A 196 -11.17 -6.07 -30.38
N ILE A 197 -10.75 -5.72 -31.60
CA ILE A 197 -11.66 -5.26 -32.67
C ILE A 197 -11.49 -6.11 -33.93
N SER A 198 -12.57 -6.25 -34.72
CA SER A 198 -12.55 -7.00 -35.97
C SER A 198 -11.56 -6.44 -36.98
N THR A 199 -11.37 -5.13 -37.03
CA THR A 199 -10.40 -4.43 -37.87
C THR A 199 -10.17 -3.03 -37.34
N ASN A 200 -8.99 -2.44 -37.58
CA ASN A 200 -8.64 -1.09 -37.21
C ASN A 200 -8.77 -0.05 -38.33
N ALA A 201 -9.20 -0.49 -39.52
CA ALA A 201 -9.45 0.39 -40.67
C ALA A 201 -10.62 -0.14 -41.49
N ILE A 202 -11.57 0.73 -41.86
CA ILE A 202 -12.79 0.41 -42.61
C ILE A 202 -13.09 1.48 -43.65
N CYS A 203 -13.80 1.09 -44.69
CA CYS A 203 -14.37 2.04 -45.67
C CYS A 203 -15.75 2.49 -45.20
N ALA A 204 -16.01 3.76 -45.21
CA ALA A 204 -17.29 4.34 -44.80
C ALA A 204 -18.45 4.02 -45.80
N PRO A 205 -19.69 3.83 -45.33
CA PRO A 205 -20.07 3.47 -43.96
C PRO A 205 -19.84 2.00 -43.67
N ASP A 206 -19.47 1.62 -42.46
CA ASP A 206 -19.24 0.21 -42.10
C ASP A 206 -19.43 -0.01 -40.59
N THR A 207 -19.30 -1.28 -40.18
CA THR A 207 -19.49 -1.70 -38.79
C THR A 207 -18.26 -2.44 -38.30
N ILE A 208 -17.83 -2.13 -37.07
CA ILE A 208 -16.77 -2.83 -36.34
C ILE A 208 -17.39 -3.57 -35.17
N THR A 209 -17.07 -4.86 -35.02
CA THR A 209 -17.33 -5.58 -33.77
C THR A 209 -16.17 -5.34 -32.80
N ALA A 210 -16.49 -4.77 -31.64
CA ALA A 210 -15.60 -4.62 -30.52
C ALA A 210 -15.91 -5.65 -29.44
N THR A 211 -14.88 -6.28 -28.89
CA THR A 211 -15.01 -7.36 -27.91
C THR A 211 -14.07 -7.12 -26.75
N ASP A 212 -14.58 -7.26 -25.52
CA ASP A 212 -13.80 -7.29 -24.31
C ASP A 212 -12.93 -8.54 -24.23
N ILE A 213 -11.65 -8.37 -23.96
CA ILE A 213 -10.68 -9.43 -23.64
C ILE A 213 -9.94 -9.14 -22.34
N SER A 214 -10.51 -8.28 -21.50
CA SER A 214 -9.94 -7.85 -20.23
C SER A 214 -9.72 -9.02 -19.28
N ILE A 215 -8.67 -8.89 -18.45
CA ILE A 215 -8.34 -9.88 -17.43
C ILE A 215 -8.83 -9.39 -16.08
N SER A 216 -9.64 -10.20 -15.40
CA SER A 216 -10.11 -9.94 -14.04
C SER A 216 -10.37 -11.25 -13.30
N GLY A 217 -10.26 -11.21 -11.95
CA GLY A 217 -10.66 -12.31 -11.06
C GLY A 217 -12.16 -12.37 -10.77
N ARG A 218 -12.95 -11.39 -11.23
CA ARG A 218 -14.37 -11.23 -10.96
C ARG A 218 -15.15 -10.85 -12.21
N SER A 219 -16.48 -10.89 -12.11
CA SER A 219 -17.38 -10.42 -13.16
C SER A 219 -17.28 -8.92 -13.36
N LEU A 220 -17.35 -8.48 -14.62
CA LEU A 220 -17.22 -7.09 -15.02
C LEU A 220 -18.53 -6.53 -15.56
N ASP A 221 -18.76 -5.25 -15.32
CA ASP A 221 -19.66 -4.41 -16.08
C ASP A 221 -18.88 -3.63 -17.12
N TYR A 222 -19.50 -3.35 -18.26
CA TYR A 222 -18.89 -2.74 -19.44
C TYR A 222 -19.53 -1.41 -19.78
N VAL A 223 -18.72 -0.46 -20.24
CA VAL A 223 -19.20 0.77 -20.88
C VAL A 223 -18.32 1.08 -22.09
N TRP A 224 -18.91 0.95 -23.29
CA TRP A 224 -18.26 1.32 -24.53
C TRP A 224 -18.56 2.76 -24.89
N ASN A 225 -17.55 3.45 -25.45
CA ASN A 225 -17.68 4.81 -25.98
C ASN A 225 -16.81 4.98 -27.24
N VAL A 226 -17.14 5.97 -28.06
CA VAL A 226 -16.37 6.33 -29.25
C VAL A 226 -16.14 7.84 -29.29
N SER A 227 -14.93 8.25 -29.58
CA SER A 227 -14.59 9.67 -29.73
C SER A 227 -13.74 9.92 -31.00
N PRO A 228 -14.07 10.93 -31.82
CA PRO A 228 -15.25 11.80 -31.72
C PRO A 228 -16.56 11.01 -31.99
N ASN A 229 -17.64 11.38 -31.31
CA ASN A 229 -18.96 10.78 -31.52
C ASN A 229 -19.71 11.50 -32.66
N ASN A 230 -19.17 11.50 -33.87
CA ASN A 230 -19.72 12.19 -35.04
C ASN A 230 -20.54 11.22 -35.90
N GLY A 231 -21.77 10.89 -35.45
CA GLY A 231 -22.66 10.00 -36.17
C GLY A 231 -22.37 8.50 -36.03
N THR A 232 -21.47 8.13 -35.10
CA THR A 232 -21.28 6.73 -34.68
C THR A 232 -22.47 6.25 -33.84
N ASN A 233 -22.81 4.96 -33.95
CA ASN A 233 -23.86 4.34 -33.14
C ASN A 233 -23.34 3.02 -32.54
N ILE A 234 -23.34 2.89 -31.23
CA ILE A 234 -23.03 1.68 -30.48
C ILE A 234 -24.35 0.94 -30.24
N LEU A 235 -24.50 -0.30 -30.67
CA LEU A 235 -25.76 -1.05 -30.57
C LEU A 235 -26.12 -1.31 -29.10
N ASP A 236 -25.19 -1.77 -28.31
CA ASP A 236 -25.35 -1.92 -26.86
C ASP A 236 -24.00 -1.66 -26.17
N SER A 237 -23.92 -0.59 -25.41
CA SER A 237 -22.67 -0.18 -24.73
C SER A 237 -22.36 -0.96 -23.45
N THR A 238 -23.21 -1.91 -23.05
CA THR A 238 -23.11 -2.63 -21.77
C THR A 238 -22.76 -4.10 -21.90
N LEU A 239 -22.63 -4.61 -23.13
CA LEU A 239 -22.26 -6.00 -23.39
C LEU A 239 -20.75 -6.19 -23.52
N ALA A 240 -20.26 -7.39 -23.21
CA ALA A 240 -18.87 -7.77 -23.43
C ALA A 240 -18.46 -7.74 -24.91
N SER A 241 -19.41 -7.80 -25.84
CA SER A 241 -19.18 -7.62 -27.27
C SER A 241 -20.30 -6.80 -27.87
N THR A 242 -19.93 -5.79 -28.67
CA THR A 242 -20.91 -4.89 -29.31
C THR A 242 -20.48 -4.53 -30.71
N ASP A 243 -21.48 -4.20 -31.56
CA ASP A 243 -21.25 -3.66 -32.89
C ASP A 243 -21.32 -2.13 -32.84
N ILE A 244 -20.37 -1.50 -33.51
CA ILE A 244 -20.23 -0.04 -33.61
C ILE A 244 -20.37 0.32 -35.07
N LEU A 245 -21.44 1.06 -35.41
CA LEU A 245 -21.72 1.56 -36.74
C LEU A 245 -21.04 2.90 -36.95
N PHE A 246 -20.23 3.01 -38.00
CA PHE A 246 -19.55 4.25 -38.37
C PHE A 246 -20.32 4.94 -39.50
N PRO A 247 -20.37 6.29 -39.50
CA PRO A 247 -21.10 7.07 -40.50
C PRO A 247 -20.44 7.01 -41.87
N ASP A 248 -21.16 7.52 -42.88
CA ASP A 248 -20.58 7.78 -44.21
C ASP A 248 -19.51 8.89 -44.11
N ASN A 249 -18.41 8.71 -44.84
CA ASN A 249 -17.34 9.71 -44.96
C ASN A 249 -17.15 10.10 -46.41
N GLN A 250 -17.59 11.32 -46.74
CA GLN A 250 -17.46 11.94 -48.06
C GLN A 250 -16.52 13.13 -48.07
N SER A 251 -15.66 13.27 -47.03
CA SER A 251 -14.78 14.41 -46.86
C SER A 251 -13.58 14.45 -47.81
N GLY A 252 -13.30 13.34 -48.49
CA GLY A 252 -12.08 13.17 -49.29
C GLY A 252 -10.83 12.85 -48.47
N THR A 253 -10.96 12.75 -47.15
CA THR A 253 -9.87 12.39 -46.21
C THR A 253 -10.34 11.35 -45.22
N SER A 254 -9.41 10.53 -44.69
CA SER A 254 -9.77 9.61 -43.61
C SER A 254 -10.04 10.35 -42.31
N ASN A 255 -10.93 9.80 -41.47
CA ASN A 255 -11.23 10.26 -40.13
C ASN A 255 -10.73 9.26 -39.11
N MET A 256 -10.09 9.75 -38.03
CA MET A 256 -9.65 8.92 -36.91
C MET A 256 -10.69 8.93 -35.80
N TYR A 257 -10.99 7.75 -35.27
CA TYR A 257 -11.82 7.53 -34.09
C TYR A 257 -11.06 6.72 -33.08
N ASN A 258 -11.38 6.88 -31.79
CA ASN A 258 -10.92 5.99 -30.73
C ASN A 258 -12.12 5.29 -30.11
N ILE A 259 -12.09 3.96 -30.05
CA ILE A 259 -13.03 3.15 -29.26
C ILE A 259 -12.47 3.02 -27.86
N TYR A 260 -13.28 3.31 -26.86
CA TYR A 260 -12.95 3.20 -25.45
C TYR A 260 -13.80 2.12 -24.81
N LEU A 261 -13.18 1.32 -23.96
CA LEU A 261 -13.82 0.37 -23.06
C LEU A 261 -13.51 0.78 -21.63
N SER A 262 -14.53 0.98 -20.81
CA SER A 262 -14.41 1.04 -19.35
C SER A 262 -14.97 -0.23 -18.76
N VAL A 263 -14.17 -0.92 -17.95
CA VAL A 263 -14.58 -2.12 -17.21
C VAL A 263 -14.63 -1.82 -15.72
N THR A 264 -15.67 -2.32 -15.05
CA THR A 264 -15.91 -2.13 -13.63
C THR A 264 -16.12 -3.47 -12.96
N ASP A 265 -15.35 -3.78 -11.91
CA ASP A 265 -15.60 -4.95 -11.07
C ASP A 265 -16.94 -4.81 -10.35
N GLN A 266 -17.84 -5.78 -10.52
CA GLN A 266 -19.22 -5.71 -9.99
C GLN A 266 -19.30 -5.76 -8.47
N ILE A 267 -18.27 -6.24 -7.78
CA ILE A 267 -18.26 -6.40 -6.32
C ILE A 267 -17.58 -5.23 -5.64
N THR A 268 -16.42 -4.81 -6.16
CA THR A 268 -15.57 -3.81 -5.51
C THR A 268 -15.75 -2.40 -6.08
N GLY A 269 -16.27 -2.30 -7.32
CA GLY A 269 -16.37 -1.04 -8.05
C GLY A 269 -15.04 -0.55 -8.63
N CYS A 270 -13.96 -1.35 -8.54
CA CYS A 270 -12.67 -0.99 -9.13
C CYS A 270 -12.75 -0.96 -10.65
N GLN A 271 -12.17 0.08 -11.26
CA GLN A 271 -12.33 0.37 -12.68
C GLN A 271 -11.00 0.47 -13.40
N ASN A 272 -11.00 0.13 -14.68
CA ASN A 272 -9.93 0.43 -15.62
C ASN A 272 -10.50 0.72 -17.01
N THR A 273 -9.67 1.34 -17.86
CA THR A 273 -10.07 1.72 -19.23
C THR A 273 -8.98 1.40 -20.22
N ASP A 274 -9.39 0.99 -21.42
CA ASP A 274 -8.52 0.84 -22.58
C ASP A 274 -9.09 1.60 -23.78
N SER A 275 -8.25 1.87 -24.79
CA SER A 275 -8.69 2.52 -26.03
C SER A 275 -7.89 2.04 -27.22
N ILE A 276 -8.59 1.91 -28.35
CA ILE A 276 -7.99 1.49 -29.61
C ILE A 276 -8.40 2.43 -30.77
N PRO A 277 -7.44 2.90 -31.59
CA PRO A 277 -7.73 3.78 -32.71
C PRO A 277 -8.31 3.00 -33.90
N VAL A 278 -9.24 3.63 -34.62
CA VAL A 278 -9.85 3.14 -35.85
C VAL A 278 -9.78 4.23 -36.90
N GLU A 279 -9.35 3.86 -38.11
CA GLU A 279 -9.33 4.74 -39.26
C GLU A 279 -10.54 4.48 -40.18
N LEU A 280 -11.39 5.50 -40.37
CA LEU A 280 -12.53 5.47 -41.27
C LEU A 280 -12.16 6.14 -42.59
N TRP A 281 -11.90 5.34 -43.61
CA TRP A 281 -11.58 5.82 -44.95
C TRP A 281 -12.82 6.42 -45.63
N THR A 282 -12.59 7.43 -46.47
CA THR A 282 -13.67 8.00 -47.32
C THR A 282 -14.12 7.01 -48.36
N ARG A 283 -15.41 7.04 -48.63
CA ARG A 283 -15.94 6.36 -49.83
C ARG A 283 -15.49 7.09 -51.07
N PRO A 284 -15.06 6.39 -52.13
CA PRO A 284 -14.76 7.04 -53.40
C PRO A 284 -15.99 7.78 -53.96
N ILE A 285 -15.79 9.01 -54.37
CA ILE A 285 -16.82 9.84 -54.98
C ILE A 285 -16.42 10.02 -56.46
N SER A 286 -17.24 9.48 -57.38
CA SER A 286 -17.03 9.71 -58.82
C SER A 286 -17.54 11.07 -59.21
N ASP A 287 -16.69 11.85 -59.84
CA ASP A 287 -17.02 13.16 -60.36
C ASP A 287 -16.20 13.44 -61.64
N PHE A 288 -16.81 14.05 -62.63
CA PHE A 288 -16.12 14.43 -63.86
C PHE A 288 -16.78 15.62 -64.54
N ASP A 289 -15.96 16.41 -65.20
CA ASP A 289 -16.41 17.47 -66.12
C ASP A 289 -16.18 17.06 -67.56
N ILE A 290 -17.00 17.61 -68.44
CA ILE A 290 -16.83 17.49 -69.89
C ILE A 290 -16.72 18.88 -70.51
N THR A 291 -15.88 19.00 -71.52
CA THR A 291 -15.82 20.25 -72.31
C THR A 291 -17.11 20.46 -73.09
N GLU A 292 -17.57 21.72 -73.23
CA GLU A 292 -18.77 22.02 -73.98
C GLU A 292 -18.63 21.59 -75.46
N PHE A 293 -19.74 21.06 -76.02
CA PHE A 293 -19.79 20.67 -77.43
C PHE A 293 -19.86 21.88 -78.31
N THR A 294 -18.99 21.94 -79.32
CA THR A 294 -19.16 22.76 -80.48
C THR A 294 -19.70 21.95 -81.66
N CYS A 295 -20.51 22.52 -82.56
CA CYS A 295 -21.05 21.79 -83.72
C CYS A 295 -19.93 21.42 -84.67
N GLY A 296 -19.63 20.09 -84.80
CA GLY A 296 -18.65 19.55 -85.78
C GLY A 296 -18.01 18.22 -85.28
N PRO A 297 -17.12 17.61 -86.04
CA PRO A 297 -16.30 16.51 -85.54
C PRO A 297 -15.28 17.03 -84.50
N ASP A 298 -15.66 16.95 -83.23
CA ASP A 298 -14.84 17.48 -82.14
C ASP A 298 -14.42 16.37 -81.17
N THR A 299 -13.33 16.59 -80.44
CA THR A 299 -12.82 15.66 -79.44
C THR A 299 -13.37 16.06 -78.09
N LEU A 300 -14.12 15.17 -77.48
CA LEU A 300 -14.59 15.33 -76.10
C LEU A 300 -13.42 15.16 -75.13
N GLN A 301 -13.14 16.17 -74.30
CA GLN A 301 -12.22 16.04 -73.17
C GLN A 301 -13.02 15.75 -71.89
N ILE A 302 -12.64 14.71 -71.19
CA ILE A 302 -13.22 14.33 -69.91
C ILE A 302 -12.15 14.64 -68.85
N ILE A 303 -12.50 15.47 -67.84
CA ILE A 303 -11.66 15.79 -66.71
C ILE A 303 -12.18 14.98 -65.50
N ASN A 304 -11.34 14.14 -64.94
CA ASN A 304 -11.69 13.38 -63.78
C ASN A 304 -11.49 14.22 -62.50
N ASN A 305 -12.57 14.44 -61.77
CA ASN A 305 -12.60 15.20 -60.48
C ASN A 305 -12.92 14.26 -59.31
N SER A 306 -12.89 12.95 -59.51
CA SER A 306 -13.20 11.95 -58.46
C SER A 306 -12.30 12.06 -57.27
N LEU A 307 -12.87 11.90 -56.05
CA LEU A 307 -12.16 11.97 -54.76
C LEU A 307 -11.93 10.54 -54.19
N PHE A 308 -10.76 10.31 -53.62
CA PHE A 308 -10.34 9.03 -53.00
C PHE A 308 -9.69 9.27 -51.63
N ALA A 309 -9.78 8.28 -50.75
CA ALA A 309 -9.21 8.30 -49.40
C ALA A 309 -7.69 8.37 -49.34
N ASN A 310 -7.01 7.94 -50.41
CA ASN A 310 -5.55 7.80 -50.40
C ASN A 310 -4.99 8.26 -51.77
N ALA A 311 -4.27 9.39 -51.74
CA ALA A 311 -3.62 9.94 -52.93
C ALA A 311 -2.51 9.01 -53.48
N ASN A 312 -2.07 8.01 -52.76
CA ASN A 312 -0.99 7.10 -53.14
C ASN A 312 -1.45 5.77 -53.79
N THR A 313 -2.75 5.47 -53.75
CA THR A 313 -3.35 4.36 -54.52
C THR A 313 -4.29 4.90 -55.56
N PRO A 314 -3.85 5.05 -56.83
CA PRO A 314 -4.74 5.49 -57.89
C PRO A 314 -5.87 4.46 -58.00
N GLY A 315 -7.09 4.92 -57.83
CA GLY A 315 -8.28 4.10 -58.08
C GLY A 315 -8.36 3.65 -59.56
N ASP A 316 -8.90 2.49 -59.79
CA ASP A 316 -9.24 2.05 -61.16
C ASP A 316 -10.45 2.84 -61.64
N PHE A 317 -10.32 3.46 -62.83
CA PHE A 317 -11.41 4.20 -63.46
C PHE A 317 -11.96 3.42 -64.66
N ASN A 318 -13.26 3.20 -64.67
CA ASN A 318 -13.95 2.61 -65.82
C ASN A 318 -14.88 3.69 -66.45
N TRP A 319 -14.59 4.05 -67.68
CA TRP A 319 -15.41 4.97 -68.48
C TRP A 319 -16.30 4.20 -69.42
N ASN A 320 -17.60 4.42 -69.38
CA ASN A 320 -18.55 3.85 -70.32
C ASN A 320 -19.29 4.99 -71.02
N ILE A 321 -19.23 4.99 -72.39
CA ILE A 321 -20.08 5.85 -73.21
C ILE A 321 -21.28 5.04 -73.63
N ILE A 322 -22.46 5.46 -73.21
CA ILE A 322 -23.73 4.79 -73.55
C ILE A 322 -24.34 5.62 -74.73
N SER A 323 -24.59 4.95 -75.88
CA SER A 323 -25.22 5.56 -77.06
C SER A 323 -26.74 5.44 -76.98
#